data_169e33d1c8013a96132fd2b5defb36f0
#
_entry.id   169e33d1c8013a96132fd2b5defb36f0
#
_cell.length_a   1.000
_cell.length_b   1.000
_cell.length_c   1.000
_cell.angle_alpha   90.00
_cell.angle_beta   90.00
_cell.angle_gamma   90.00
#
_symmetry.space_group_name_H-M   'P 1'
#
loop_
_entity.id
_entity.type
_entity.pdbx_description
1 polymer ?
#
loop_
_entity_poly.entity_id
_entity_poly.type
_entity_poly.pdbx_seq_one_letter_code
_entity_poly.pdbx_strand_id
1 'polypeptide(L)'
;MKTEVLTPFVCGAVTELFSKDKANRYFEEGKVVFFAGGTGHPYFSTDTGITLRAVEMDADCILLAKSIDGVYDSDPAKNPDAKRYDTISIQEVIDKKLAVVDLTASIMCMEHKMPMAVFDLNEKDSIANAMQGKINGTIVTVD
;
A
#
# COMPACT_ATOMS: atom_id res chain seq x y z
N MET A 1 9.47 -20.05 6.36
CA MET A 1 9.44 -18.60 6.63
C MET A 1 8.72 -18.40 7.96
N LYS A 2 9.27 -17.62 8.89
CA LYS A 2 8.62 -17.29 10.17
C LYS A 2 7.77 -16.04 10.01
N THR A 3 6.64 -15.96 10.69
CA THR A 3 5.67 -14.86 10.56
C THR A 3 5.19 -14.41 11.93
N GLU A 4 4.80 -13.13 12.03
CA GLU A 4 4.16 -12.55 13.21
C GLU A 4 2.97 -11.70 12.78
N VAL A 5 1.98 -11.53 13.65
CA VAL A 5 0.79 -10.71 13.39
C VAL A 5 0.66 -9.64 14.46
N LEU A 6 0.68 -8.39 14.04
CA LEU A 6 0.53 -7.22 14.91
C LEU A 6 -0.77 -6.49 14.62
N THR A 7 -1.47 -6.07 15.68
CA THR A 7 -2.73 -5.32 15.58
C THR A 7 -2.65 -4.02 16.38
N PRO A 8 -3.37 -2.95 15.97
CA PRO A 8 -3.38 -1.67 16.67
C PRO A 8 -4.14 -1.71 18.02
N PHE A 9 -4.83 -2.80 18.30
CA PHE A 9 -5.58 -3.06 19.55
C PHE A 9 -5.35 -4.50 19.99
N VAL A 10 -5.63 -4.77 21.27
CA VAL A 10 -5.49 -6.11 21.83
C VAL A 10 -6.56 -7.04 21.25
N CYS A 11 -6.14 -8.15 20.66
CA CYS A 11 -7.01 -9.18 20.08
C CYS A 11 -6.74 -10.55 20.71
N GLY A 12 -6.98 -10.64 22.00
CA GLY A 12 -6.81 -11.86 22.79
C GLY A 12 -5.38 -12.42 22.73
N ALA A 13 -5.29 -13.75 22.60
CA ALA A 13 -4.02 -14.48 22.51
C ALA A 13 -3.57 -14.76 21.05
N VAL A 14 -4.29 -14.19 20.06
CA VAL A 14 -4.08 -14.54 18.64
C VAL A 14 -3.07 -13.61 17.97
N THR A 15 -3.00 -12.34 18.40
CA THR A 15 -2.11 -11.33 17.82
C THR A 15 -1.38 -10.59 18.94
N GLU A 16 -0.31 -9.89 18.57
CA GLU A 16 0.36 -8.99 19.49
C GLU A 16 -0.01 -7.53 19.21
N LEU A 17 0.03 -6.72 20.27
CA LEU A 17 -0.16 -5.27 20.12
C LEU A 17 1.02 -4.68 19.35
N PHE A 18 0.71 -3.87 18.33
CA PHE A 18 1.70 -3.18 17.51
C PHE A 18 2.56 -2.21 18.34
N SER A 19 3.85 -2.26 18.10
CA SER A 19 4.77 -1.15 18.35
C SER A 19 5.88 -1.19 17.29
N LYS A 20 6.44 -0.03 16.93
CA LYS A 20 7.52 0.09 15.94
C LYS A 20 8.73 -0.77 16.36
N ASP A 21 9.14 -0.68 17.63
CA ASP A 21 10.30 -1.41 18.15
C ASP A 21 10.11 -2.94 18.03
N LYS A 22 8.89 -3.41 18.33
CA LYS A 22 8.57 -4.84 18.20
C LYS A 22 8.62 -5.30 16.74
N ALA A 23 8.02 -4.52 15.84
CA ALA A 23 8.04 -4.84 14.41
C ALA A 23 9.47 -4.84 13.86
N ASN A 24 10.29 -3.84 14.20
CA ASN A 24 11.69 -3.77 13.79
C ASN A 24 12.49 -4.99 14.27
N ARG A 25 12.31 -5.40 15.52
CA ARG A 25 12.95 -6.62 16.02
C ARG A 25 12.58 -7.86 15.23
N TYR A 26 11.31 -7.98 14.80
CA TYR A 26 10.88 -9.10 13.97
C TYR A 26 11.47 -9.06 12.57
N PHE A 27 11.64 -7.87 11.99
CA PHE A 27 12.36 -7.70 10.71
C PHE A 27 13.83 -8.08 10.84
N GLU A 28 14.52 -7.66 11.91
CA GLU A 28 15.90 -8.06 12.20
C GLU A 28 16.07 -9.58 12.37
N GLU A 29 15.04 -10.25 12.92
CA GLU A 29 14.97 -11.72 13.01
C GLU A 29 14.63 -12.40 11.66
N GLY A 30 14.45 -11.65 10.58
CA GLY A 30 14.11 -12.16 9.24
C GLY A 30 12.68 -12.69 9.13
N LYS A 31 11.76 -12.20 9.94
CA LYS A 31 10.34 -12.59 9.90
C LYS A 31 9.56 -11.71 8.91
N VAL A 32 8.46 -12.27 8.40
CA VAL A 32 7.41 -11.49 7.75
C VAL A 32 6.40 -11.07 8.81
N VAL A 33 6.11 -9.76 8.87
CA VAL A 33 5.17 -9.19 9.83
C VAL A 33 3.88 -8.81 9.13
N PHE A 34 2.77 -9.37 9.59
CA PHE A 34 1.43 -9.01 9.14
C PHE A 34 0.87 -7.92 10.06
N PHE A 35 0.54 -6.77 9.51
CA PHE A 35 -0.19 -5.73 10.20
C PHE A 35 -1.67 -5.86 9.87
N ALA A 36 -2.47 -6.28 10.86
CA ALA A 36 -3.91 -6.50 10.70
C ALA A 36 -4.72 -5.50 11.54
N GLY A 37 -5.95 -5.20 11.13
CA GLY A 37 -6.85 -4.30 11.87
C GLY A 37 -6.75 -2.82 11.49
N GLY A 38 -6.06 -2.50 10.38
CA GLY A 38 -5.98 -1.13 9.83
C GLY A 38 -5.37 -0.13 10.81
N THR A 39 -5.97 1.05 10.95
CA THR A 39 -5.56 2.06 11.93
C THR A 39 -6.02 1.76 13.36
N GLY A 40 -6.98 0.85 13.53
CA GLY A 40 -7.66 0.61 14.80
C GLY A 40 -8.73 1.64 15.14
N HIS A 41 -9.01 2.58 14.24
CA HIS A 41 -10.00 3.65 14.42
C HIS A 41 -11.06 3.62 13.32
N PRO A 42 -12.32 3.95 13.63
CA PRO A 42 -13.36 4.09 12.62
C PRO A 42 -13.06 5.27 11.68
N TYR A 43 -13.73 5.31 10.53
CA TYR A 43 -13.66 6.35 9.48
C TYR A 43 -12.36 6.38 8.66
N PHE A 44 -11.38 5.55 8.95
CA PHE A 44 -10.18 5.40 8.13
C PHE A 44 -10.27 4.14 7.26
N SER A 45 -9.88 4.28 6.00
CA SER A 45 -9.82 3.15 5.07
C SER A 45 -8.61 2.25 5.32
N THR A 46 -8.60 1.09 4.66
CA THR A 46 -7.43 0.21 4.64
C THR A 46 -6.24 0.85 3.92
N ASP A 47 -6.47 1.69 2.92
CA ASP A 47 -5.41 2.41 2.20
C ASP A 47 -4.70 3.41 3.15
N THR A 48 -5.47 4.15 3.96
CA THR A 48 -4.89 4.98 5.04
C THR A 48 -4.12 4.13 6.05
N GLY A 49 -4.64 2.97 6.43
CA GLY A 49 -3.98 2.06 7.37
C GLY A 49 -2.64 1.53 6.85
N ILE A 50 -2.57 1.15 5.56
CA ILE A 50 -1.34 0.70 4.91
C ILE A 50 -0.31 1.83 4.88
N THR A 51 -0.72 3.02 4.45
CA THR A 51 0.17 4.19 4.34
C THR A 51 0.72 4.59 5.70
N LEU A 52 -0.14 4.68 6.73
CA LEU A 52 0.30 4.96 8.10
C LEU A 52 1.36 3.95 8.54
N ARG A 53 1.11 2.67 8.31
CA ARG A 53 2.03 1.61 8.73
C ARG A 53 3.35 1.67 7.97
N ALA A 54 3.32 1.94 6.67
CA ALA A 54 4.52 2.09 5.85
C ALA A 54 5.39 3.27 6.35
N VAL A 55 4.77 4.42 6.64
CA VAL A 55 5.47 5.60 7.18
C VAL A 55 6.05 5.32 8.56
N GLU A 56 5.30 4.72 9.48
CA GLU A 56 5.79 4.39 10.82
C GLU A 56 6.96 3.41 10.82
N MET A 57 6.98 2.52 9.83
CA MET A 57 8.02 1.50 9.70
C MET A 57 9.20 1.94 8.83
N ASP A 58 9.22 3.20 8.38
CA ASP A 58 10.24 3.74 7.46
C ASP A 58 10.43 2.84 6.22
N ALA A 59 9.33 2.37 5.64
CA ALA A 59 9.36 1.50 4.47
C ALA A 59 9.87 2.26 3.23
N ASP A 60 10.54 1.56 2.32
CA ASP A 60 11.07 2.14 1.09
C ASP A 60 9.98 2.45 0.07
N CYS A 61 8.91 1.65 0.05
CA CYS A 61 7.77 1.82 -0.86
C CYS A 61 6.54 1.03 -0.39
N ILE A 62 5.40 1.32 -1.00
CA ILE A 62 4.15 0.56 -0.82
C ILE A 62 3.85 -0.21 -2.12
N LEU A 63 3.65 -1.52 -2.03
CA LEU A 63 3.22 -2.37 -3.12
C LEU A 63 1.73 -2.67 -2.96
N LEU A 64 0.88 -2.03 -3.78
CA LEU A 64 -0.57 -2.16 -3.74
C LEU A 64 -1.06 -3.20 -4.75
N ALA A 65 -1.28 -4.42 -4.28
CA ALA A 65 -1.94 -5.45 -5.06
C ALA A 65 -3.46 -5.24 -4.98
N LYS A 66 -4.08 -4.81 -6.07
CA LYS A 66 -5.52 -4.48 -6.17
C LYS A 66 -6.23 -5.36 -7.21
N SER A 67 -7.54 -5.22 -7.33
CA SER A 67 -8.33 -5.86 -8.39
C SER A 67 -8.27 -5.13 -9.74
N ILE A 68 -7.49 -4.06 -9.82
CA ILE A 68 -7.20 -3.27 -11.00
C ILE A 68 -5.68 -3.27 -11.24
N ASP A 69 -5.26 -3.31 -12.48
CA ASP A 69 -3.86 -3.47 -12.87
C ASP A 69 -3.05 -2.16 -12.89
N GLY A 70 -3.62 -1.06 -12.40
CA GLY A 70 -2.89 0.22 -12.33
C GLY A 70 -3.81 1.42 -12.16
N VAL A 71 -3.25 2.60 -12.39
CA VAL A 71 -3.94 3.89 -12.36
C VAL A 71 -4.33 4.29 -13.76
N TYR A 72 -5.57 4.71 -13.96
CA TYR A 72 -6.14 5.12 -15.23
C TYR A 72 -6.54 6.58 -15.22
N ASP A 73 -6.56 7.21 -16.41
CA ASP A 73 -7.02 8.59 -16.59
C ASP A 73 -8.53 8.76 -16.37
N SER A 74 -9.27 7.66 -16.42
CA SER A 74 -10.71 7.57 -16.16
C SER A 74 -11.08 6.16 -15.74
N ASP A 75 -12.29 5.96 -15.21
CA ASP A 75 -12.76 4.65 -14.75
C ASP A 75 -12.89 3.67 -15.95
N PRO A 76 -12.05 2.64 -16.05
CA PRO A 76 -12.09 1.70 -17.18
C PRO A 76 -13.39 0.87 -17.23
N ALA A 77 -14.12 0.75 -16.12
CA ALA A 77 -15.41 0.08 -16.10
C ALA A 77 -16.51 0.90 -16.80
N LYS A 78 -16.34 2.22 -16.88
CA LYS A 78 -17.27 3.16 -17.51
C LYS A 78 -16.80 3.68 -18.87
N ASN A 79 -15.48 3.76 -19.06
CA ASN A 79 -14.85 4.27 -20.27
C ASN A 79 -13.93 3.19 -20.86
N PRO A 80 -14.31 2.53 -21.96
CA PRO A 80 -13.48 1.52 -22.62
C PRO A 80 -12.18 2.09 -23.20
N ASP A 81 -12.11 3.42 -23.43
CA ASP A 81 -10.94 4.11 -23.96
C ASP A 81 -9.99 4.62 -22.87
N ALA A 82 -10.26 4.31 -21.59
CA ALA A 82 -9.43 4.68 -20.46
C ALA A 82 -7.99 4.18 -20.65
N LYS A 83 -7.03 5.06 -20.41
CA LYS A 83 -5.60 4.76 -20.59
C LYS A 83 -4.94 4.61 -19.23
N ARG A 84 -4.23 3.49 -19.06
CA ARG A 84 -3.40 3.27 -17.88
C ARG A 84 -2.12 4.10 -17.97
N TYR A 85 -1.72 4.67 -16.83
CA TYR A 85 -0.42 5.29 -16.68
C TYR A 85 0.63 4.21 -16.35
N ASP A 86 1.80 4.29 -17.00
CA ASP A 86 2.96 3.50 -16.57
C ASP A 86 3.61 4.14 -15.33
N THR A 87 3.69 5.47 -15.34
CA THR A 87 4.19 6.28 -14.22
C THR A 87 3.36 7.56 -14.09
N ILE A 88 3.08 7.98 -12.87
CA ILE A 88 2.34 9.21 -12.56
C ILE A 88 2.83 9.77 -11.22
N SER A 89 2.85 11.09 -11.04
CA SER A 89 3.16 11.69 -9.75
C SER A 89 1.96 11.63 -8.79
N ILE A 90 2.22 11.54 -7.50
CA ILE A 90 1.16 11.58 -6.47
C ILE A 90 0.40 12.92 -6.52
N GLN A 91 1.09 14.03 -6.86
CA GLN A 91 0.45 15.33 -7.03
C GLN A 91 -0.57 15.29 -8.16
N GLU A 92 -0.23 14.70 -9.30
CA GLU A 92 -1.13 14.56 -10.43
C GLU A 92 -2.33 13.65 -10.12
N VAL A 93 -2.11 12.57 -9.34
CA VAL A 93 -3.20 11.71 -8.82
C VAL A 93 -4.19 12.53 -8.00
N ILE A 94 -3.70 13.39 -7.10
CA ILE A 94 -4.53 14.26 -6.25
C ILE A 94 -5.27 15.30 -7.10
N ASP A 95 -4.56 16.01 -7.97
CA ASP A 95 -5.13 17.09 -8.79
C ASP A 95 -6.23 16.59 -9.74
N LYS A 96 -6.01 15.43 -10.33
CA LYS A 96 -6.97 14.79 -11.24
C LYS A 96 -8.04 13.96 -10.52
N LYS A 97 -7.93 13.82 -9.18
CA LYS A 97 -8.84 13.01 -8.34
C LYS A 97 -8.96 11.56 -8.84
N LEU A 98 -7.84 10.97 -9.23
CA LEU A 98 -7.81 9.60 -9.71
C LEU A 98 -7.99 8.61 -8.55
N ALA A 99 -8.74 7.54 -8.82
CA ALA A 99 -9.08 6.54 -7.82
C ALA A 99 -7.97 5.48 -7.66
N VAL A 100 -6.90 5.84 -6.97
CA VAL A 100 -5.80 4.92 -6.62
C VAL A 100 -5.95 4.44 -5.19
N VAL A 101 -5.85 5.38 -4.28
CA VAL A 101 -6.06 5.26 -2.84
C VAL A 101 -6.93 6.44 -2.39
N ASP A 102 -7.43 6.41 -1.15
CA ASP A 102 -8.18 7.55 -0.64
C ASP A 102 -7.30 8.82 -0.49
N LEU A 103 -7.95 9.98 -0.38
CA LEU A 103 -7.27 11.27 -0.32
C LEU A 103 -6.33 11.38 0.89
N THR A 104 -6.70 10.82 2.05
CA THR A 104 -5.88 10.85 3.26
C THR A 104 -4.58 10.09 3.04
N ALA A 105 -4.66 8.89 2.46
CA ALA A 105 -3.49 8.10 2.09
C ALA A 105 -2.61 8.82 1.05
N SER A 106 -3.23 9.44 0.02
CA SER A 106 -2.50 10.18 -1.02
C SER A 106 -1.70 11.36 -0.43
N ILE A 107 -2.33 12.15 0.44
CA ILE A 107 -1.66 13.28 1.10
C ILE A 107 -0.52 12.79 1.99
N MET A 108 -0.74 11.75 2.78
CA MET A 108 0.29 11.16 3.65
C MET A 108 1.48 10.63 2.84
N CYS A 109 1.24 9.96 1.71
CA CYS A 109 2.31 9.51 0.81
C CYS A 109 3.10 10.70 0.25
N MET A 110 2.43 11.77 -0.14
CA MET A 110 3.08 12.99 -0.65
C MET A 110 3.96 13.65 0.42
N GLU A 111 3.42 13.88 1.62
CA GLU A 111 4.12 14.56 2.71
C GLU A 111 5.34 13.77 3.21
N HIS A 112 5.23 12.44 3.28
CA HIS A 112 6.30 11.56 3.76
C HIS A 112 7.16 10.99 2.64
N LYS A 113 6.97 11.44 1.40
CA LYS A 113 7.70 10.97 0.22
C LYS A 113 7.72 9.45 0.08
N MET A 114 6.54 8.84 0.28
CA MET A 114 6.34 7.40 0.22
C MET A 114 5.86 6.98 -1.18
N PRO A 115 6.74 6.45 -2.04
CA PRO A 115 6.34 5.99 -3.37
C PRO A 115 5.50 4.73 -3.29
N MET A 116 4.67 4.51 -4.30
CA MET A 116 3.88 3.29 -4.37
C MET A 116 3.84 2.72 -5.78
N ALA A 117 3.56 1.42 -5.87
CA ALA A 117 3.27 0.75 -7.12
C ALA A 117 1.92 0.04 -7.03
N VAL A 118 1.10 0.19 -8.05
CA VAL A 118 -0.24 -0.41 -8.14
C VAL A 118 -0.22 -1.47 -9.24
N PHE A 119 -0.65 -2.69 -8.92
CA PHE A 119 -0.67 -3.82 -9.87
C PHE A 119 -1.81 -4.80 -9.56
N ASP A 120 -2.15 -5.65 -10.53
CA ASP A 120 -3.24 -6.61 -10.38
C ASP A 120 -2.85 -7.77 -9.45
N LEU A 121 -3.64 -7.97 -8.39
CA LEU A 121 -3.53 -9.10 -7.48
C LEU A 121 -3.79 -10.46 -8.16
N ASN A 122 -4.67 -10.46 -9.18
CA ASN A 122 -5.12 -11.68 -9.85
C ASN A 122 -4.16 -12.14 -10.97
N GLU A 123 -3.22 -11.29 -11.39
CA GLU A 123 -2.19 -11.70 -12.34
C GLU A 123 -1.29 -12.77 -11.71
N LYS A 124 -0.99 -13.81 -12.48
CA LYS A 124 -0.15 -14.90 -12.02
C LYS A 124 1.22 -14.41 -11.56
N ASP A 125 1.60 -14.80 -10.36
CA ASP A 125 2.89 -14.48 -9.72
C ASP A 125 3.11 -12.96 -9.52
N SER A 126 2.07 -12.13 -9.60
CA SER A 126 2.17 -10.66 -9.54
C SER A 126 2.92 -10.15 -8.30
N ILE A 127 2.60 -10.67 -7.11
CA ILE A 127 3.27 -10.29 -5.86
C ILE A 127 4.75 -10.69 -5.89
N ALA A 128 5.07 -11.92 -6.32
CA ALA A 128 6.45 -12.40 -6.41
C ALA A 128 7.26 -11.59 -7.43
N ASN A 129 6.65 -11.23 -8.55
CA ASN A 129 7.25 -10.38 -9.57
C ASN A 129 7.48 -8.95 -9.04
N ALA A 130 6.50 -8.37 -8.35
CA ALA A 130 6.62 -7.03 -7.76
C ALA A 130 7.76 -6.98 -6.73
N MET A 131 7.91 -8.00 -5.89
CA MET A 131 9.04 -8.13 -4.94
C MET A 131 10.42 -8.23 -5.63
N GLN A 132 10.46 -8.59 -6.91
CA GLN A 132 11.68 -8.61 -7.73
C GLN A 132 11.84 -7.34 -8.58
N GLY A 133 11.00 -6.33 -8.38
CA GLY A 133 11.00 -5.09 -9.17
C GLY A 133 10.38 -5.23 -10.56
N LYS A 134 9.72 -6.34 -10.85
CA LYS A 134 9.04 -6.61 -12.13
C LYS A 134 7.55 -6.29 -11.97
N ILE A 135 7.18 -5.03 -12.12
CA ILE A 135 5.82 -4.56 -11.89
C ILE A 135 5.12 -4.35 -13.23
N ASN A 136 4.06 -5.13 -13.47
CA ASN A 136 3.10 -4.83 -14.53
C ASN A 136 1.97 -4.01 -13.91
N GLY A 137 2.10 -2.68 -13.99
CA GLY A 137 1.19 -1.79 -13.29
C GLY A 137 1.57 -0.33 -13.44
N THR A 138 1.25 0.48 -12.46
CA THR A 138 1.58 1.90 -12.41
C THR A 138 2.52 2.21 -11.26
N ILE A 139 3.60 2.91 -11.53
CA ILE A 139 4.47 3.49 -10.50
C ILE A 139 3.96 4.89 -10.16
N VAL A 140 3.67 5.14 -8.88
CA VAL A 140 3.28 6.47 -8.38
C VAL A 140 4.48 7.09 -7.67
N THR A 141 5.03 8.13 -8.27
CA THR A 141 6.20 8.86 -7.73
C THR A 141 5.78 9.97 -6.77
N VAL A 142 6.73 10.44 -5.95
CA VAL A 142 6.53 11.45 -4.89
C VAL A 142 7.48 12.64 -5.03
N ASP A 143 7.83 12.95 -6.26
CA ASP A 143 8.75 14.05 -6.63
C ASP A 143 8.14 15.43 -6.37
#